data_2dac52fedb15d770ea3a11928b84159b
#
_entry.id   2dac52fedb15d770ea3a11928b84159b
#
_cell.length_a   1.000
_cell.length_b   1.000
_cell.length_c   1.000
_cell.angle_alpha   90.00
_cell.angle_beta   90.00
_cell.angle_gamma   90.00
#
_symmetry.space_group_name_H-M   'P 1'
#
loop_
_entity.id
_entity.type
_entity.pdbx_description
1 polymer ?
#
loop_
_entity_poly.entity_id
_entity_poly.type
_entity_poly.pdbx_seq_one_letter_code
_entity_poly.pdbx_strand_id
1 'polypeptide(L)'
;MREAGRDPLSEAFRMLRSNMTFMNVSAGNGIRSVLFTSTNPHAGKTFVAVNLAATLAMAGKRVLLVDLDFRRHALSSQLGHGGSKHGLTAYLAGTIDNADALIRPSGIHDGLDVIYAGTQPPNPAEMLLSERLDRLVGELKERYDFLFLDSTPAMSVADAVISDRLADLCIYIVREGVLDRRQLPDIERLYREKRFRNMCIVLNSTRVRRHGYGYGYGYGYGYGYGYGYGDDRRDDEKRRGIRGLLRRIFGKHKK
;
A
#
# COMPACT_ATOMS: atom_id res chain seq x y z
N MET A 1 -1.69 16.99 1.48
CA MET A 1 -2.77 17.18 0.46
C MET A 1 -3.61 18.38 0.89
N ARG A 2 -3.91 19.31 0.00
CA ARG A 2 -4.84 20.41 0.30
C ARG A 2 -6.27 19.90 0.04
N GLU A 3 -7.23 20.21 0.90
CA GLU A 3 -8.62 19.73 0.87
C GLU A 3 -9.38 19.96 -0.45
N ALA A 4 -8.94 20.86 -1.31
CA ALA A 4 -9.64 21.27 -2.53
C ALA A 4 -8.95 20.83 -3.85
N GLY A 5 -8.00 19.90 -3.82
CA GLY A 5 -7.21 19.58 -5.01
C GLY A 5 -7.95 18.71 -6.02
N ARG A 6 -8.34 19.29 -7.16
CA ARG A 6 -8.66 18.54 -8.39
C ARG A 6 -7.39 18.13 -9.15
N ASP A 7 -6.25 17.98 -8.44
CA ASP A 7 -5.03 17.55 -9.08
C ASP A 7 -5.06 16.03 -9.35
N PRO A 8 -4.36 15.55 -10.38
CA PRO A 8 -4.37 14.13 -10.76
C PRO A 8 -3.91 13.18 -9.64
N LEU A 9 -3.04 13.64 -8.74
CA LEU A 9 -2.53 12.84 -7.64
C LEU A 9 -3.62 12.60 -6.58
N SER A 10 -4.33 13.65 -6.19
CA SER A 10 -5.46 13.54 -5.25
C SER A 10 -6.55 12.61 -5.78
N GLU A 11 -6.82 12.69 -7.09
CA GLU A 11 -7.82 11.82 -7.73
C GLU A 11 -7.36 10.35 -7.75
N ALA A 12 -6.09 10.09 -8.03
CA ALA A 12 -5.54 8.74 -7.98
C ALA A 12 -5.69 8.10 -6.58
N PHE A 13 -5.46 8.87 -5.50
CA PHE A 13 -5.66 8.36 -4.14
C PHE A 13 -7.13 8.18 -3.76
N ARG A 14 -8.04 9.02 -4.27
CA ARG A 14 -9.48 8.79 -4.11
C ARG A 14 -9.92 7.48 -4.79
N MET A 15 -9.43 7.22 -6.00
CA MET A 15 -9.69 5.96 -6.71
C MET A 15 -9.11 4.77 -5.94
N LEU A 16 -7.87 4.87 -5.44
CA LEU A 16 -7.25 3.80 -4.66
C LEU A 16 -8.05 3.50 -3.37
N ARG A 17 -8.52 4.53 -2.66
CA ARG A 17 -9.43 4.40 -1.52
C ARG A 17 -10.72 3.67 -1.91
N SER A 18 -11.37 4.09 -3.02
CA SER A 18 -12.60 3.43 -3.51
C SER A 18 -12.37 1.95 -3.78
N ASN A 19 -11.28 1.62 -4.48
CA ASN A 19 -10.93 0.23 -4.78
C ASN A 19 -10.71 -0.59 -3.51
N MET A 20 -10.02 -0.03 -2.51
CA MET A 20 -9.81 -0.69 -1.22
C MET A 20 -11.14 -0.91 -0.48
N THR A 21 -12.09 0.03 -0.56
CA THR A 21 -13.43 -0.12 0.02
C THR A 21 -14.21 -1.28 -0.63
N PHE A 22 -14.13 -1.41 -1.96
CA PHE A 22 -14.76 -2.54 -2.67
C PHE A 22 -14.13 -3.88 -2.29
N MET A 23 -12.81 -3.95 -2.19
CA MET A 23 -12.10 -5.16 -1.72
C MET A 23 -12.51 -5.53 -0.30
N ASN A 24 -12.71 -4.55 0.57
CA ASN A 24 -13.16 -4.74 1.95
C ASN A 24 -14.54 -5.41 2.01
N VAL A 25 -15.50 -4.93 1.22
CA VAL A 25 -16.85 -5.53 1.14
C VAL A 25 -16.78 -6.99 0.66
N SER A 26 -15.89 -7.29 -0.29
CA SER A 26 -15.74 -8.63 -0.87
C SER A 26 -15.03 -9.62 0.06
N ALA A 27 -14.27 -9.14 1.05
CA ALA A 27 -13.45 -9.97 1.94
C ALA A 27 -14.23 -10.62 3.11
N GLY A 28 -15.51 -10.34 3.27
CA GLY A 28 -16.36 -10.94 4.30
C GLY A 28 -16.03 -10.54 5.76
N ASN A 29 -14.79 -10.67 6.17
CA ASN A 29 -14.32 -10.33 7.52
C ASN A 29 -13.79 -8.88 7.67
N GLY A 30 -13.83 -8.12 6.58
CA GLY A 30 -13.30 -6.76 6.56
C GLY A 30 -11.77 -6.68 6.52
N ILE A 31 -11.25 -5.70 5.77
CA ILE A 31 -9.81 -5.36 5.76
C ILE A 31 -9.59 -4.27 6.79
N ARG A 32 -8.87 -4.59 7.87
CA ARG A 32 -8.50 -3.64 8.93
C ARG A 32 -7.01 -3.34 8.98
N SER A 33 -6.16 -4.27 8.54
CA SER A 33 -4.71 -4.08 8.50
C SER A 33 -4.18 -4.26 7.10
N VAL A 34 -3.34 -3.31 6.65
CA VAL A 34 -2.79 -3.25 5.30
C VAL A 34 -1.28 -3.13 5.37
N LEU A 35 -0.57 -4.11 4.81
CA LEU A 35 0.88 -4.09 4.69
C LEU A 35 1.29 -3.38 3.39
N PHE A 36 2.25 -2.48 3.46
CA PHE A 36 2.86 -1.82 2.31
C PHE A 36 4.28 -2.34 2.12
N THR A 37 4.55 -2.96 0.98
CA THR A 37 5.88 -3.42 0.58
C THR A 37 6.16 -3.15 -0.89
N SER A 38 7.35 -3.51 -1.38
CA SER A 38 7.77 -3.31 -2.77
C SER A 38 8.91 -4.25 -3.13
N THR A 39 9.26 -4.36 -4.41
CA THR A 39 10.47 -5.09 -4.84
C THR A 39 11.73 -4.40 -4.32
N ASN A 40 11.87 -3.12 -4.60
CA ASN A 40 13.09 -2.35 -4.38
C ASN A 40 12.86 -1.16 -3.43
N PRO A 41 13.92 -0.64 -2.79
CA PRO A 41 13.89 0.64 -2.13
C PRO A 41 13.43 1.77 -3.07
N HIS A 42 12.91 2.85 -2.49
CA HIS A 42 12.48 4.04 -3.24
C HIS A 42 11.34 3.80 -4.25
N ALA A 43 10.61 2.69 -4.15
CA ALA A 43 9.41 2.44 -4.94
C ALA A 43 8.22 3.34 -4.52
N GLY A 44 8.29 3.98 -3.34
CA GLY A 44 7.28 4.90 -2.83
C GLY A 44 6.28 4.27 -1.87
N LYS A 45 6.64 3.20 -1.16
CA LYS A 45 5.80 2.55 -0.13
C LYS A 45 5.22 3.55 0.86
N THR A 46 6.10 4.18 1.63
CA THR A 46 5.75 5.18 2.64
C THR A 46 4.92 6.32 2.06
N PHE A 47 5.28 6.82 0.86
CA PHE A 47 4.52 7.85 0.17
C PHE A 47 3.08 7.41 -0.12
N VAL A 48 2.89 6.19 -0.64
CA VAL A 48 1.55 5.65 -0.93
C VAL A 48 0.79 5.40 0.37
N ALA A 49 1.43 4.82 1.39
CA ALA A 49 0.82 4.56 2.69
C ALA A 49 0.31 5.85 3.35
N VAL A 50 1.15 6.88 3.45
CA VAL A 50 0.80 8.17 4.08
C VAL A 50 -0.34 8.87 3.33
N ASN A 51 -0.30 8.94 2.00
CA ASN A 51 -1.33 9.65 1.23
C ASN A 51 -2.66 8.89 1.21
N LEU A 52 -2.65 7.56 1.16
CA LEU A 52 -3.86 6.76 1.25
C LEU A 52 -4.47 6.86 2.66
N ALA A 53 -3.65 6.82 3.72
CA ALA A 53 -4.09 7.02 5.09
C ALA A 53 -4.74 8.40 5.29
N ALA A 54 -4.10 9.46 4.78
CA ALA A 54 -4.66 10.81 4.81
C ALA A 54 -6.01 10.89 4.07
N THR A 55 -6.12 10.22 2.91
CA THR A 55 -7.36 10.19 2.12
C THR A 55 -8.51 9.45 2.83
N LEU A 56 -8.19 8.42 3.62
CA LEU A 56 -9.16 7.72 4.47
C LEU A 56 -9.55 8.57 5.69
N ALA A 57 -8.59 9.24 6.33
CA ALA A 57 -8.84 10.13 7.46
C ALA A 57 -9.74 11.31 7.05
N MET A 58 -9.49 11.91 5.88
CA MET A 58 -10.38 12.93 5.29
C MET A 58 -11.80 12.41 5.00
N ALA A 59 -11.97 11.11 4.85
CA ALA A 59 -13.29 10.45 4.70
C ALA A 59 -13.90 10.01 6.05
N GLY A 60 -13.40 10.53 7.17
CA GLY A 60 -13.92 10.28 8.52
C GLY A 60 -13.49 8.95 9.15
N LYS A 61 -12.45 8.27 8.60
CA LYS A 61 -11.90 7.04 9.16
C LYS A 61 -10.77 7.35 10.14
N ARG A 62 -10.69 6.57 11.23
CA ARG A 62 -9.54 6.59 12.14
C ARG A 62 -8.47 5.66 11.60
N VAL A 63 -7.31 6.19 11.26
CA VAL A 63 -6.20 5.45 10.64
C VAL A 63 -4.96 5.58 11.50
N LEU A 64 -4.25 4.47 11.70
CA LEU A 64 -2.96 4.45 12.35
C LEU A 64 -1.90 3.94 11.37
N LEU A 65 -0.84 4.74 11.16
CA LEU A 65 0.37 4.34 10.47
C LEU A 65 1.35 3.72 11.46
N VAL A 66 1.87 2.54 11.17
CA VAL A 66 2.88 1.85 12.00
C VAL A 66 4.12 1.61 11.15
N ASP A 67 5.25 2.16 11.59
CA ASP A 67 6.55 1.99 10.94
C ASP A 67 7.19 0.65 11.36
N LEU A 68 7.19 -0.33 10.46
CA LEU A 68 7.86 -1.62 10.61
C LEU A 68 9.21 -1.68 9.87
N ASP A 69 9.62 -0.59 9.18
CA ASP A 69 10.96 -0.49 8.58
C ASP A 69 11.99 -0.02 9.63
N PHE A 70 12.36 -0.92 10.53
CA PHE A 70 13.34 -0.64 11.61
C PHE A 70 14.74 -0.30 11.09
N ARG A 71 14.97 -0.38 9.76
CA ARG A 71 16.29 -0.17 9.16
C ARG A 71 16.46 1.23 8.57
N ARG A 72 15.39 1.83 8.02
CA ARG A 72 15.47 3.06 7.24
C ARG A 72 14.73 4.24 7.82
N HIS A 73 13.77 4.01 8.72
CA HIS A 73 12.97 5.07 9.35
C HIS A 73 12.36 6.05 8.34
N ALA A 74 11.87 5.53 7.21
CA ALA A 74 11.38 6.34 6.10
C ALA A 74 10.15 7.17 6.51
N LEU A 75 9.28 6.63 7.36
CA LEU A 75 8.09 7.31 7.86
C LEU A 75 8.45 8.53 8.72
N SER A 76 9.42 8.39 9.63
CA SER A 76 9.93 9.51 10.46
C SER A 76 10.48 10.64 9.60
N SER A 77 11.26 10.30 8.58
CA SER A 77 11.84 11.28 7.65
C SER A 77 10.77 12.00 6.85
N GLN A 78 9.73 11.28 6.39
CA GLN A 78 8.66 11.85 5.56
C GLN A 78 7.73 12.77 6.33
N LEU A 79 7.48 12.49 7.63
CA LEU A 79 6.62 13.29 8.49
C LEU A 79 7.36 14.38 9.28
N GLY A 80 8.68 14.52 9.06
CA GLY A 80 9.48 15.59 9.69
C GLY A 80 9.75 15.38 11.18
N HIS A 81 9.52 14.21 11.71
CA HIS A 81 9.80 13.87 13.10
C HIS A 81 11.16 13.17 13.17
N GLY A 82 12.19 13.90 13.56
CA GLY A 82 13.52 13.32 13.82
C GLY A 82 13.41 12.19 14.84
N GLY A 83 14.03 11.04 14.53
CA GLY A 83 13.95 9.75 15.22
C GLY A 83 13.64 9.81 16.72
N SER A 84 12.44 9.45 17.09
CA SER A 84 12.07 9.32 18.49
C SER A 84 12.80 8.14 19.11
N LYS A 85 13.53 8.36 20.22
CA LYS A 85 14.14 7.27 21.01
C LYS A 85 13.07 6.31 21.57
N HIS A 86 11.83 6.79 21.71
CA HIS A 86 10.68 6.08 22.25
C HIS A 86 9.72 5.72 21.11
N GLY A 87 10.01 4.63 20.42
CA GLY A 87 9.17 4.10 19.33
C GLY A 87 8.81 2.64 19.54
N LEU A 88 8.30 2.01 18.49
CA LEU A 88 7.85 0.63 18.51
C LEU A 88 8.91 -0.33 19.03
N THR A 89 10.19 -0.15 18.65
CA THR A 89 11.29 -1.00 19.09
C THR A 89 11.51 -0.95 20.61
N ALA A 90 11.32 0.22 21.25
CA ALA A 90 11.41 0.33 22.71
C ALA A 90 10.27 -0.42 23.42
N TYR A 91 9.07 -0.39 22.85
CA TYR A 91 7.94 -1.20 23.33
C TYR A 91 8.21 -2.69 23.16
N LEU A 92 8.65 -3.12 21.99
CA LEU A 92 8.95 -4.53 21.72
C LEU A 92 10.08 -5.08 22.58
N ALA A 93 11.07 -4.24 22.94
CA ALA A 93 12.14 -4.57 23.86
C ALA A 93 11.71 -4.59 25.36
N GLY A 94 10.47 -4.22 25.68
CA GLY A 94 9.97 -4.15 27.05
C GLY A 94 10.44 -2.92 27.85
N THR A 95 11.04 -1.93 27.18
CA THR A 95 11.45 -0.67 27.83
C THR A 95 10.27 0.26 28.08
N ILE A 96 9.22 0.13 27.26
CA ILE A 96 7.94 0.85 27.39
C ILE A 96 6.84 -0.21 27.42
N ASP A 97 5.95 -0.15 28.41
CA ASP A 97 4.84 -1.09 28.52
C ASP A 97 3.51 -0.51 28.05
N ASN A 98 3.39 0.82 28.05
CA ASN A 98 2.15 1.49 27.63
C ASN A 98 2.15 1.75 26.11
N ALA A 99 1.23 1.11 25.39
CA ALA A 99 1.03 1.31 23.96
C ALA A 99 0.60 2.74 23.60
N ASP A 100 -0.16 3.42 24.47
CA ASP A 100 -0.60 4.79 24.24
C ASP A 100 0.57 5.78 24.19
N ALA A 101 1.66 5.47 24.88
CA ALA A 101 2.87 6.28 24.84
C ALA A 101 3.58 6.26 23.47
N LEU A 102 3.24 5.32 22.59
CA LEU A 102 3.80 5.21 21.22
C LEU A 102 3.04 6.05 20.22
N ILE A 103 1.74 6.27 20.45
CA ILE A 103 0.84 6.91 19.48
C ILE A 103 1.13 8.40 19.45
N ARG A 104 1.33 8.94 18.25
CA ARG A 104 1.56 10.36 18.00
C ARG A 104 0.61 10.88 16.93
N PRO A 105 0.08 12.09 17.03
CA PRO A 105 -0.61 12.74 15.93
C PRO A 105 0.32 12.84 14.71
N SER A 106 -0.21 12.57 13.53
CA SER A 106 0.58 12.65 12.28
C SER A 106 0.94 14.07 11.86
N GLY A 107 0.20 15.07 12.36
CA GLY A 107 0.28 16.46 11.91
C GLY A 107 -0.34 16.71 10.52
N ILE A 108 -0.96 15.69 9.90
CA ILE A 108 -1.62 15.79 8.58
C ILE A 108 -3.13 15.97 8.74
N HIS A 109 -3.77 15.18 9.60
CA HIS A 109 -5.20 15.18 9.86
C HIS A 109 -5.49 14.58 11.24
N ASP A 110 -6.52 15.09 11.93
CA ASP A 110 -6.88 14.64 13.30
C ASP A 110 -7.27 13.14 13.37
N GLY A 111 -7.79 12.58 12.28
CA GLY A 111 -8.12 11.15 12.18
C GLY A 111 -6.93 10.26 11.81
N LEU A 112 -5.69 10.79 11.75
CA LEU A 112 -4.50 10.06 11.37
C LEU A 112 -3.41 10.15 12.43
N ASP A 113 -3.15 9.03 13.07
CA ASP A 113 -2.07 8.86 14.03
C ASP A 113 -0.91 8.03 13.46
N VAL A 114 0.22 8.03 14.17
CA VAL A 114 1.42 7.32 13.77
C VAL A 114 2.14 6.70 14.97
N ILE A 115 2.67 5.48 14.77
CA ILE A 115 3.68 4.86 15.63
C ILE A 115 4.97 4.76 14.83
N TYR A 116 6.01 5.46 15.30
CA TYR A 116 7.34 5.42 14.67
C TYR A 116 8.12 4.19 15.09
N ALA A 117 9.03 3.71 14.23
CA ALA A 117 9.89 2.56 14.50
C ALA A 117 10.69 2.70 15.80
N GLY A 118 11.25 3.88 16.06
CA GLY A 118 12.15 4.10 17.19
C GLY A 118 13.61 3.84 16.83
N THR A 119 14.43 3.44 17.78
CA THR A 119 15.86 3.15 17.56
C THR A 119 16.02 1.85 16.78
N GLN A 120 16.97 1.81 15.83
CA GLN A 120 17.27 0.60 15.08
C GLN A 120 17.77 -0.52 16.02
N PRO A 121 17.08 -1.69 16.07
CA PRO A 121 17.48 -2.80 16.91
C PRO A 121 18.56 -3.65 16.24
N PRO A 122 19.33 -4.43 17.01
CA PRO A 122 20.29 -5.38 16.45
C PRO A 122 19.63 -6.57 15.73
N ASN A 123 18.41 -6.93 16.11
CA ASN A 123 17.67 -8.10 15.65
C ASN A 123 16.24 -7.77 15.13
N PRO A 124 16.10 -7.02 14.01
CA PRO A 124 14.80 -6.56 13.51
C PRO A 124 13.80 -7.70 13.25
N ALA A 125 14.25 -8.81 12.65
CA ALA A 125 13.38 -9.93 12.30
C ALA A 125 12.77 -10.61 13.53
N GLU A 126 13.53 -10.79 14.60
CA GLU A 126 13.04 -11.38 15.86
C GLU A 126 12.00 -10.48 16.51
N MET A 127 12.22 -9.15 16.50
CA MET A 127 11.23 -8.19 17.01
C MET A 127 9.93 -8.25 16.22
N LEU A 128 10.02 -8.38 14.89
CA LEU A 128 8.83 -8.53 14.03
C LEU A 128 8.10 -9.86 14.29
N LEU A 129 8.77 -10.90 14.77
CA LEU A 129 8.17 -12.20 15.13
C LEU A 129 7.61 -12.25 16.55
N SER A 130 7.77 -11.18 17.36
CA SER A 130 7.41 -11.23 18.77
C SER A 130 5.89 -11.27 18.98
N GLU A 131 5.42 -12.09 19.91
CA GLU A 131 4.03 -12.11 20.37
C GLU A 131 3.56 -10.75 20.91
N ARG A 132 4.51 -9.94 21.40
CA ARG A 132 4.22 -8.60 21.88
C ARG A 132 3.73 -7.69 20.75
N LEU A 133 4.28 -7.84 19.53
CA LEU A 133 3.80 -7.15 18.34
C LEU A 133 2.41 -7.65 17.92
N ASP A 134 2.16 -8.96 17.99
CA ASP A 134 0.85 -9.53 17.67
C ASP A 134 -0.24 -9.00 18.58
N ARG A 135 0.03 -8.96 19.90
CA ARG A 135 -0.90 -8.39 20.88
C ARG A 135 -1.17 -6.91 20.64
N LEU A 136 -0.12 -6.13 20.40
CA LEU A 136 -0.25 -4.70 20.10
C LEU A 136 -1.13 -4.46 18.86
N VAL A 137 -0.88 -5.19 17.76
CA VAL A 137 -1.67 -5.06 16.53
C VAL A 137 -3.13 -5.48 16.76
N GLY A 138 -3.38 -6.52 17.56
CA GLY A 138 -4.72 -6.93 17.97
C GLY A 138 -5.46 -5.82 18.72
N GLU A 139 -4.85 -5.22 19.73
CA GLU A 139 -5.42 -4.11 20.50
C GLU A 139 -5.70 -2.88 19.62
N LEU A 140 -4.77 -2.54 18.74
CA LEU A 140 -4.92 -1.38 17.86
C LEU A 140 -6.00 -1.57 16.80
N LYS A 141 -6.25 -2.80 16.32
CA LYS A 141 -7.37 -3.11 15.42
C LYS A 141 -8.74 -2.80 16.02
N GLU A 142 -8.89 -2.85 17.33
CA GLU A 142 -10.15 -2.49 18.00
C GLU A 142 -10.35 -0.98 18.14
N ARG A 143 -9.27 -0.20 18.01
CA ARG A 143 -9.28 1.26 18.24
C ARG A 143 -9.37 2.07 16.95
N TYR A 144 -8.83 1.52 15.84
CA TYR A 144 -8.75 2.18 14.54
C TYR A 144 -9.54 1.43 13.48
N ASP A 145 -10.09 2.17 12.50
CA ASP A 145 -10.76 1.56 11.36
C ASP A 145 -9.75 0.87 10.43
N PHE A 146 -8.54 1.43 10.33
CA PHE A 146 -7.43 0.88 9.53
C PHE A 146 -6.09 1.01 10.23
N LEU A 147 -5.30 -0.07 10.18
CA LEU A 147 -3.88 -0.08 10.52
C LEU A 147 -3.06 -0.21 9.24
N PHE A 148 -2.19 0.75 8.97
CA PHE A 148 -1.29 0.74 7.84
C PHE A 148 0.12 0.43 8.31
N LEU A 149 0.67 -0.70 7.86
CA LEU A 149 1.96 -1.25 8.25
C LEU A 149 2.98 -0.93 7.15
N ASP A 150 3.81 0.10 7.32
CA ASP A 150 4.86 0.46 6.37
C ASP A 150 6.09 -0.42 6.62
N SER A 151 6.40 -1.32 5.68
CA SER A 151 7.44 -2.35 5.83
C SER A 151 8.61 -2.15 4.87
N THR A 152 9.63 -2.98 5.01
CA THR A 152 10.81 -3.03 4.14
C THR A 152 10.47 -3.55 2.73
N PRO A 153 11.36 -3.36 1.73
CA PRO A 153 11.23 -4.03 0.44
C PRO A 153 11.34 -5.55 0.58
N ALA A 154 10.39 -6.29 -0.02
CA ALA A 154 10.25 -7.75 0.12
C ALA A 154 11.44 -8.55 -0.45
N MET A 155 12.14 -8.01 -1.46
CA MET A 155 13.27 -8.68 -2.08
C MET A 155 14.60 -8.40 -1.37
N SER A 156 14.63 -7.46 -0.43
CA SER A 156 15.85 -7.08 0.28
C SER A 156 16.07 -7.88 1.56
N VAL A 157 14.99 -8.17 2.28
CA VAL A 157 15.02 -8.86 3.58
C VAL A 157 13.69 -9.58 3.83
N ALA A 158 13.71 -10.57 4.72
CA ALA A 158 12.53 -11.37 5.07
C ALA A 158 11.45 -10.58 5.84
N ASP A 159 11.78 -9.40 6.34
CA ASP A 159 10.97 -8.60 7.27
C ASP A 159 9.53 -8.36 6.75
N ALA A 160 9.37 -8.05 5.45
CA ALA A 160 8.06 -7.84 4.84
C ALA A 160 7.19 -9.12 4.83
N VAL A 161 7.79 -10.26 4.50
CA VAL A 161 7.09 -11.56 4.49
C VAL A 161 6.71 -11.98 5.91
N ILE A 162 7.60 -11.74 6.89
CA ILE A 162 7.34 -11.98 8.31
C ILE A 162 6.14 -11.12 8.78
N SER A 163 6.09 -9.86 8.34
CA SER A 163 5.04 -8.91 8.75
C SER A 163 3.67 -9.19 8.11
N ASP A 164 3.60 -10.00 7.03
CA ASP A 164 2.34 -10.31 6.34
C ASP A 164 1.32 -11.01 7.26
N ARG A 165 1.79 -11.76 8.28
CA ARG A 165 0.91 -12.41 9.25
C ARG A 165 0.02 -11.43 10.03
N LEU A 166 0.43 -10.16 10.13
CA LEU A 166 -0.28 -9.08 10.81
C LEU A 166 -1.33 -8.38 9.91
N ALA A 167 -1.27 -8.65 8.59
CA ALA A 167 -2.04 -7.93 7.59
C ALA A 167 -3.19 -8.75 7.03
N ASP A 168 -4.31 -8.08 6.75
CA ASP A 168 -5.46 -8.65 6.04
C ASP A 168 -5.29 -8.47 4.52
N LEU A 169 -4.52 -7.45 4.10
CA LEU A 169 -4.20 -7.12 2.70
C LEU A 169 -2.74 -6.69 2.57
N CYS A 170 -2.05 -7.14 1.53
CA CYS A 170 -0.75 -6.62 1.13
C CYS A 170 -0.88 -5.74 -0.12
N ILE A 171 -0.52 -4.48 -0.03
CA ILE A 171 -0.35 -3.57 -1.16
C ILE A 171 1.13 -3.58 -1.57
N TYR A 172 1.38 -4.24 -2.70
CA TYR A 172 2.71 -4.37 -3.28
C TYR A 172 2.97 -3.23 -4.28
N ILE A 173 3.91 -2.33 -3.93
CA ILE A 173 4.19 -1.13 -4.73
C ILE A 173 5.21 -1.46 -5.82
N VAL A 174 4.84 -1.22 -7.06
CA VAL A 174 5.71 -1.26 -8.24
C VAL A 174 5.85 0.15 -8.80
N ARG A 175 7.09 0.64 -8.96
CA ARG A 175 7.33 1.97 -9.52
C ARG A 175 7.74 1.88 -10.98
N GLU A 176 7.01 2.61 -11.85
CA GLU A 176 7.36 2.73 -13.27
C GLU A 176 8.75 3.35 -13.42
N GLY A 177 9.59 2.76 -14.27
CA GLY A 177 10.94 3.24 -14.56
C GLY A 177 12.01 2.89 -13.50
N VAL A 178 11.62 2.24 -12.39
CA VAL A 178 12.54 1.78 -11.34
C VAL A 178 12.61 0.26 -11.27
N LEU A 179 11.49 -0.43 -11.45
CA LEU A 179 11.46 -1.88 -11.47
C LEU A 179 12.14 -2.41 -12.74
N ASP A 180 13.15 -3.27 -12.59
CA ASP A 180 13.70 -4.03 -13.71
C ASP A 180 12.70 -5.11 -14.13
N ARG A 181 12.46 -5.23 -15.44
CA ARG A 181 11.55 -6.25 -16.01
C ARG A 181 11.95 -7.68 -15.64
N ARG A 182 13.22 -7.93 -15.42
CA ARG A 182 13.75 -9.22 -14.97
C ARG A 182 13.25 -9.64 -13.58
N GLN A 183 12.76 -8.69 -12.77
CA GLN A 183 12.19 -8.94 -11.45
C GLN A 183 10.68 -9.28 -11.47
N LEU A 184 10.02 -9.16 -12.62
CA LEU A 184 8.59 -9.51 -12.74
C LEU A 184 8.28 -10.97 -12.41
N PRO A 185 9.10 -11.96 -12.85
CA PRO A 185 8.91 -13.35 -12.44
C PRO A 185 9.00 -13.57 -10.93
N ASP A 186 9.82 -12.79 -10.22
CA ASP A 186 9.91 -12.88 -8.76
C ASP A 186 8.63 -12.40 -8.08
N ILE A 187 8.03 -11.31 -8.58
CA ILE A 187 6.73 -10.82 -8.08
C ILE A 187 5.64 -11.86 -8.34
N GLU A 188 5.62 -12.46 -9.53
CA GLU A 188 4.67 -13.52 -9.88
C GLU A 188 4.86 -14.74 -8.97
N ARG A 189 6.09 -15.11 -8.66
CA ARG A 189 6.40 -16.19 -7.74
C ARG A 189 5.88 -15.91 -6.34
N LEU A 190 6.11 -14.71 -5.78
CA LEU A 190 5.57 -14.30 -4.47
C LEU A 190 4.05 -14.45 -4.42
N TYR A 191 3.36 -14.06 -5.50
CA TYR A 191 1.91 -14.19 -5.61
C TYR A 191 1.45 -15.66 -5.69
N ARG A 192 2.09 -16.48 -6.55
CA ARG A 192 1.74 -17.90 -6.74
C ARG A 192 2.01 -18.74 -5.50
N GLU A 193 3.12 -18.49 -4.83
CA GLU A 193 3.51 -19.17 -3.59
C GLU A 193 2.74 -18.67 -2.37
N LYS A 194 1.84 -17.70 -2.55
CA LYS A 194 1.06 -17.05 -1.47
C LYS A 194 1.94 -16.56 -0.32
N ARG A 195 3.11 -15.98 -0.68
CA ARG A 195 4.01 -15.39 0.31
C ARG A 195 3.39 -14.21 1.02
N PHE A 196 2.44 -13.56 0.37
CA PHE A 196 1.52 -12.57 0.93
C PHE A 196 0.10 -13.11 0.74
N ARG A 197 -0.71 -13.12 1.80
CA ARG A 197 -2.02 -13.79 1.84
C ARG A 197 -3.01 -13.22 0.82
N ASN A 198 -3.14 -11.91 0.81
CA ASN A 198 -4.04 -11.16 -0.08
C ASN A 198 -3.22 -10.06 -0.73
N MET A 199 -2.54 -10.35 -1.82
CA MET A 199 -1.63 -9.42 -2.49
C MET A 199 -2.34 -8.69 -3.62
N CYS A 200 -2.28 -7.35 -3.62
CA CYS A 200 -2.62 -6.52 -4.77
C CYS A 200 -1.42 -5.65 -5.18
N ILE A 201 -1.38 -5.23 -6.44
CA ILE A 201 -0.30 -4.40 -6.98
C ILE A 201 -0.80 -2.99 -7.21
N VAL A 202 -0.03 -2.01 -6.72
CA VAL A 202 -0.21 -0.60 -7.05
C VAL A 202 0.96 -0.12 -7.89
N LEU A 203 0.66 0.34 -9.11
CA LEU A 203 1.66 0.92 -10.01
C LEU A 203 1.81 2.41 -9.70
N ASN A 204 2.99 2.78 -9.15
CA ASN A 204 3.32 4.13 -8.74
C ASN A 204 4.14 4.88 -9.81
N SER A 205 4.06 6.21 -9.81
CA SER A 205 4.81 7.12 -10.70
C SER A 205 4.53 6.87 -12.20
N THR A 206 3.32 6.45 -12.55
CA THR A 206 2.92 6.26 -13.94
C THR A 206 2.94 7.59 -14.70
N ARG A 207 3.56 7.58 -15.88
CA ARG A 207 3.54 8.74 -16.77
C ARG A 207 2.24 8.76 -17.56
N VAL A 208 1.40 9.77 -17.31
CA VAL A 208 0.25 10.06 -18.18
C VAL A 208 0.83 10.53 -19.52
N ARG A 209 0.92 9.64 -20.51
CA ARG A 209 1.26 10.05 -21.88
C ARG A 209 0.11 10.88 -22.40
N ARG A 210 0.33 12.19 -22.52
CA ARG A 210 -0.54 13.08 -23.31
C ARG A 210 -0.41 12.71 -24.79
N HIS A 211 -1.08 11.67 -25.21
CA HIS A 211 -1.38 11.44 -26.61
C HIS A 211 -2.83 11.88 -26.82
N GLY A 212 -2.96 12.96 -27.56
CA GLY A 212 -4.08 13.59 -28.20
C GLY A 212 -5.51 13.16 -27.85
N TYR A 213 -6.34 14.16 -27.52
CA TYR A 213 -7.80 14.16 -27.57
C TYR A 213 -8.53 12.88 -27.10
N GLY A 214 -8.93 12.86 -25.86
CA GLY A 214 -9.86 11.88 -25.34
C GLY A 214 -9.71 11.68 -23.84
N TYR A 215 -10.53 12.35 -23.05
CA TYR A 215 -10.76 12.00 -21.65
C TYR A 215 -11.35 10.58 -21.61
N GLY A 216 -10.51 9.59 -21.35
CA GLY A 216 -10.92 8.20 -21.26
C GLY A 216 -10.19 7.50 -20.12
N TYR A 217 -10.44 7.87 -18.85
CA TYR A 217 -10.18 6.99 -17.73
C TYR A 217 -11.24 5.88 -17.73
N GLY A 218 -11.07 4.92 -18.64
CA GLY A 218 -11.92 3.74 -18.73
C GLY A 218 -11.39 2.60 -17.87
N TYR A 219 -11.52 2.65 -16.57
CA TYR A 219 -11.61 1.44 -15.76
C TYR A 219 -13.07 1.02 -15.72
N GLY A 220 -13.51 0.35 -16.81
CA GLY A 220 -14.84 -0.18 -16.92
C GLY A 220 -14.99 -1.48 -16.15
N TYR A 221 -15.45 -1.45 -14.92
CA TYR A 221 -16.33 -2.49 -14.42
C TYR A 221 -17.75 -2.06 -14.74
N GLY A 222 -18.19 -2.38 -15.97
CA GLY A 222 -19.53 -2.07 -16.45
C GLY A 222 -20.53 -3.13 -16.04
N TYR A 223 -21.33 -2.86 -15.03
CA TYR A 223 -22.73 -3.29 -15.01
C TYR A 223 -23.53 -2.08 -15.48
N GLY A 224 -23.88 -2.05 -16.76
CA GLY A 224 -24.67 -0.99 -17.37
C GLY A 224 -25.65 -1.56 -18.35
N TYR A 225 -26.92 -1.66 -17.98
CA TYR A 225 -28.03 -1.77 -18.92
C TYR A 225 -28.10 -0.45 -19.70
N GLY A 226 -27.83 -0.50 -20.99
CA GLY A 226 -27.96 0.65 -21.88
C GLY A 226 -28.34 0.19 -23.30
N TYR A 227 -29.60 0.39 -23.64
CA TYR A 227 -30.07 0.31 -25.03
C TYR A 227 -29.42 1.41 -25.88
N GLY A 228 -28.78 1.05 -27.00
CA GLY A 228 -28.23 2.02 -27.95
C GLY A 228 -27.85 1.39 -29.28
N TYR A 229 -28.59 1.75 -30.31
CA TYR A 229 -28.42 1.37 -31.72
C TYR A 229 -27.08 1.86 -32.31
N GLY A 230 -26.42 0.98 -33.08
CA GLY A 230 -25.67 1.29 -34.32
C GLY A 230 -24.21 1.74 -34.19
N ASP A 231 -23.28 0.96 -34.62
CA ASP A 231 -22.36 1.10 -35.73
C ASP A 231 -21.19 0.08 -35.64
N ASP A 232 -21.13 -0.77 -36.64
CA ASP A 232 -20.38 -2.06 -36.67
C ASP A 232 -18.91 -1.94 -37.08
N ARG A 233 -18.16 -0.88 -36.67
CA ARG A 233 -16.74 -0.71 -37.09
C ARG A 233 -15.73 -0.39 -36.00
N ARG A 234 -16.06 -0.56 -34.70
CA ARG A 234 -15.14 -0.20 -33.58
C ARG A 234 -14.83 -1.29 -32.58
N ASP A 235 -15.17 -2.55 -32.87
CA ASP A 235 -14.99 -3.64 -31.89
C ASP A 235 -13.59 -4.27 -31.86
N ASP A 236 -12.70 -3.95 -32.79
CA ASP A 236 -11.36 -4.53 -32.83
C ASP A 236 -10.32 -3.80 -31.95
N GLU A 237 -10.58 -2.56 -31.53
CA GLU A 237 -9.66 -1.81 -30.66
C GLU A 237 -9.88 -2.04 -29.16
N LYS A 238 -11.10 -2.41 -28.74
CA LYS A 238 -11.42 -2.62 -27.31
C LYS A 238 -10.89 -3.92 -26.73
N ARG A 239 -10.57 -4.91 -27.56
CA ARG A 239 -9.94 -6.18 -27.12
C ARG A 239 -8.43 -6.05 -26.84
N ARG A 240 -7.83 -4.89 -27.09
CA ARG A 240 -6.40 -4.60 -26.84
C ARG A 240 -6.08 -4.04 -25.44
N GLY A 241 -7.06 -3.90 -24.55
CA GLY A 241 -6.86 -3.43 -23.19
C GLY A 241 -5.87 -4.27 -22.40
N ILE A 242 -6.29 -4.89 -21.30
CA ILE A 242 -5.42 -5.61 -20.35
C ILE A 242 -4.68 -6.78 -21.01
N ARG A 243 -5.31 -7.52 -21.95
CA ARG A 243 -4.63 -8.59 -22.73
C ARG A 243 -3.52 -8.06 -23.63
N GLY A 244 -3.65 -6.85 -24.16
CA GLY A 244 -2.60 -6.18 -24.93
C GLY A 244 -1.46 -5.69 -24.07
N LEU A 245 -1.74 -5.23 -22.85
CA LEU A 245 -0.73 -4.84 -21.87
C LEU A 245 0.05 -6.07 -21.38
N LEU A 246 -0.65 -7.14 -21.01
CA LEU A 246 -0.03 -8.41 -20.62
C LEU A 246 0.76 -9.05 -21.77
N ARG A 247 0.28 -8.99 -23.02
CA ARG A 247 1.00 -9.48 -24.17
C ARG A 247 2.21 -8.63 -24.56
N ARG A 248 2.22 -7.32 -24.28
CA ARG A 248 3.40 -6.45 -24.37
C ARG A 248 4.41 -6.72 -23.24
N ILE A 249 3.93 -7.11 -22.06
CA ILE A 249 4.76 -7.46 -20.92
C ILE A 249 5.27 -8.91 -21.04
N PHE A 250 4.42 -9.85 -21.51
CA PHE A 250 4.72 -11.29 -21.51
C PHE A 250 4.88 -11.92 -22.90
N GLY A 251 4.70 -11.18 -23.99
CA GLY A 251 4.54 -11.71 -25.33
C GLY A 251 5.72 -11.50 -26.29
N LYS A 252 6.99 -11.74 -25.86
CA LYS A 252 8.12 -12.00 -26.78
C LYS A 252 9.15 -12.89 -26.09
N HIS A 253 8.86 -14.18 -26.03
CA HIS A 253 9.87 -15.21 -26.05
C HIS A 253 9.32 -16.43 -26.80
N LYS A 254 9.50 -16.40 -28.15
CA LYS A 254 9.69 -17.57 -29.03
C LYS A 254 10.55 -17.10 -30.18
N LYS A 255 11.81 -17.22 -30.04
CA LYS A 255 12.83 -17.80 -30.92
C LYS A 255 14.16 -17.66 -30.23
#